data_8caafb8ba977c6616be45e70d692adc2
#
_entry.id   8caafb8ba977c6616be45e70d692adc2
#
_cell.length_a   1.000
_cell.length_b   1.000
_cell.length_c   1.000
_cell.angle_alpha   90.00
_cell.angle_beta   90.00
_cell.angle_gamma   90.00
#
_symmetry.space_group_name_H-M   'P 1'
#
loop_
_entity.id
_entity.type
_entity.pdbx_description
1 polymer ?
#
loop_
_entity_poly.entity_id
_entity_poly.type
_entity_poly.pdbx_seq_one_letter_code
_entity_poly.pdbx_strand_id
1 'polypeptide(L)'
;MDLNDLRPLHEQVAEAIRRAVAEGSYALGDRLPPARDLAEALGINANTVLRALRDLRDEGVLEFRRGRGVSVLSRPDPRSVIEEKLRALLSEAGQYGYRHDDVIELIREIS
;
A
#
# COMPACT_ATOMS: atom_id res chain seq x y z
N MET A 1 2.34 -7.50 7.98
CA MET A 1 3.33 -7.21 6.94
C MET A 1 4.07 -8.46 6.57
N ASP A 2 4.36 -8.63 5.30
CA ASP A 2 5.05 -9.81 4.80
C ASP A 2 6.55 -9.70 5.07
N LEU A 3 7.12 -10.67 5.79
CA LEU A 3 8.55 -10.70 6.10
C LEU A 3 9.42 -10.89 4.85
N ASN A 4 8.84 -11.41 3.77
CA ASN A 4 9.54 -11.62 2.50
C ASN A 4 9.54 -10.38 1.60
N ASP A 5 8.80 -9.35 1.95
CA ASP A 5 8.75 -8.11 1.19
C ASP A 5 9.94 -7.24 1.55
N LEU A 6 10.80 -6.98 0.56
CA LEU A 6 12.02 -6.19 0.74
C LEU A 6 11.82 -4.69 0.62
N ARG A 7 10.63 -4.26 0.26
CA ARG A 7 10.35 -2.82 0.15
C ARG A 7 10.40 -2.17 1.53
N PRO A 8 10.72 -0.87 1.61
CA PRO A 8 10.64 -0.14 2.88
C PRO A 8 9.28 -0.31 3.53
N LEU A 9 9.26 -0.38 4.86
CA LEU A 9 8.03 -0.64 5.60
C LEU A 9 6.94 0.40 5.33
N HIS A 10 7.32 1.68 5.20
CA HIS A 10 6.34 2.73 4.91
C HIS A 10 5.64 2.52 3.56
N GLU A 11 6.34 1.94 2.57
CA GLU A 11 5.73 1.61 1.27
C GLU A 11 4.74 0.47 1.40
N GLN A 12 5.05 -0.53 2.23
CA GLN A 12 4.13 -1.64 2.52
C GLN A 12 2.87 -1.14 3.21
N VAL A 13 3.01 -0.22 4.16
CA VAL A 13 1.87 0.39 4.85
C VAL A 13 1.02 1.20 3.86
N ALA A 14 1.66 2.01 3.02
CA ALA A 14 0.95 2.79 2.01
C ALA A 14 0.17 1.89 1.05
N GLU A 15 0.76 0.78 0.61
CA GLU A 15 0.07 -0.19 -0.23
C GLU A 15 -1.14 -0.80 0.47
N ALA A 16 -1.00 -1.18 1.73
CA ALA A 16 -2.10 -1.77 2.50
C ALA A 16 -3.28 -0.80 2.62
N ILE A 17 -3.01 0.47 2.88
CA ILE A 17 -4.05 1.50 2.98
C ILE A 17 -4.67 1.76 1.61
N ARG A 18 -3.84 1.87 0.57
CA ARG A 18 -4.33 2.09 -0.80
C ARG A 18 -5.26 0.96 -1.22
N ARG A 19 -4.91 -0.28 -0.89
CA ARG A 19 -5.75 -1.45 -1.17
C ARG A 19 -7.06 -1.39 -0.40
N ALA A 20 -7.03 -1.04 0.88
CA ALA A 20 -8.23 -0.92 1.71
C ALA A 20 -9.20 0.12 1.12
N VAL A 21 -8.66 1.25 0.65
CA VAL A 21 -9.47 2.28 -0.02
C VAL A 21 -10.04 1.77 -1.34
N ALA A 22 -9.22 1.10 -2.15
CA ALA A 22 -9.65 0.56 -3.44
C ALA A 22 -10.73 -0.51 -3.28
N GLU A 23 -10.63 -1.32 -2.22
CA GLU A 23 -11.60 -2.40 -1.93
C GLU A 23 -12.87 -1.88 -1.25
N GLY A 24 -12.91 -0.61 -0.91
CA GLY A 24 -14.09 -0.01 -0.29
C GLY A 24 -14.17 -0.12 1.22
N SER A 25 -13.10 -0.58 1.89
CA SER A 25 -13.06 -0.61 3.36
C SER A 25 -13.20 0.78 3.96
N TYR A 26 -12.70 1.78 3.24
CA TYR A 26 -12.91 3.19 3.54
C TYR A 26 -13.55 3.85 2.32
N ALA A 27 -14.70 4.48 2.51
CA ALA A 27 -15.39 5.19 1.45
C ALA A 27 -14.81 6.59 1.25
N LEU A 28 -15.13 7.23 0.14
CA LEU A 28 -14.75 8.63 -0.08
C LEU A 28 -15.28 9.50 1.05
N GLY A 29 -14.40 10.34 1.60
CA GLY A 29 -14.74 11.21 2.72
C GLY A 29 -14.60 10.58 4.10
N ASP A 30 -14.46 9.26 4.18
CA ASP A 30 -14.26 8.59 5.47
C ASP A 30 -12.95 9.02 6.09
N ARG A 31 -12.98 9.17 7.42
CA ARG A 31 -11.79 9.45 8.20
C ARG A 31 -11.07 8.16 8.55
N LEU A 32 -9.74 8.14 8.35
CA LEU A 32 -8.91 7.04 8.81
C LEU A 32 -8.67 7.17 10.33
N PRO A 33 -8.38 6.03 11.00
CA PRO A 33 -7.92 6.11 12.39
C PRO A 33 -6.66 6.97 12.49
N PRO A 34 -6.38 7.60 13.64
CA PRO A 34 -5.14 8.35 13.83
C PRO A 34 -3.92 7.47 13.59
N ALA A 35 -2.82 8.08 13.14
CA ALA A 35 -1.59 7.36 12.87
C ALA A 35 -1.12 6.52 14.06
N ARG A 36 -1.28 7.05 15.27
CA ARG A 36 -0.93 6.34 16.50
C ARG A 36 -1.71 5.04 16.66
N ASP A 37 -3.01 5.07 16.36
CA ASP A 37 -3.88 3.89 16.47
C ASP A 37 -3.54 2.86 15.40
N LEU A 38 -3.28 3.33 14.18
CA LEU A 38 -2.83 2.45 13.08
C LEU A 38 -1.49 1.80 13.41
N ALA A 39 -0.56 2.56 13.98
CA ALA A 39 0.74 2.06 14.37
C ALA A 39 0.61 0.96 15.44
N GLU A 40 -0.24 1.18 16.42
CA GLU A 40 -0.51 0.20 17.48
C GLU A 40 -1.12 -1.08 16.89
N ALA A 41 -2.12 -0.92 16.04
CA ALA A 41 -2.79 -2.06 15.42
C ALA A 41 -1.86 -2.89 14.53
N LEU A 42 -0.93 -2.24 13.84
CA LEU A 42 0.03 -2.89 12.94
C LEU A 42 1.32 -3.33 13.63
N GLY A 43 1.54 -2.91 14.87
CA GLY A 43 2.75 -3.23 15.61
C GLY A 43 4.01 -2.55 15.06
N ILE A 44 3.89 -1.35 14.54
CA ILE A 44 4.99 -0.60 13.92
C ILE A 44 5.09 0.81 14.49
N ASN A 45 6.17 1.51 14.12
CA ASN A 45 6.41 2.87 14.58
C ASN A 45 5.41 3.86 13.95
N ALA A 46 4.89 4.78 14.75
CA ALA A 46 3.95 5.80 14.29
C ALA A 46 4.54 6.68 13.19
N ASN A 47 5.84 6.97 13.23
CA ASN A 47 6.50 7.76 12.19
C ASN A 47 6.49 7.05 10.83
N THR A 48 6.57 5.73 10.83
CA THR A 48 6.46 4.92 9.62
C THR A 48 5.05 5.06 9.02
N VAL A 49 4.03 5.00 9.87
CA VAL A 49 2.64 5.21 9.44
C VAL A 49 2.45 6.63 8.90
N LEU A 50 2.96 7.63 9.60
CA LEU A 50 2.85 9.03 9.15
C LEU A 50 3.49 9.23 7.78
N ARG A 51 4.65 8.61 7.55
CA ARG A 51 5.31 8.68 6.24
C ARG A 51 4.45 8.07 5.16
N ALA A 52 3.85 6.91 5.43
CA ALA A 52 2.94 6.25 4.49
C ALA A 52 1.73 7.13 4.17
N LEU A 53 1.14 7.75 5.20
CA LEU A 53 -0.01 8.64 5.01
C LEU A 53 0.35 9.87 4.17
N ARG A 54 1.54 10.43 4.38
CA ARG A 54 2.03 11.56 3.57
C ARG A 54 2.25 11.17 2.12
N ASP A 55 2.79 9.97 1.87
CA ASP A 55 2.96 9.45 0.52
C ASP A 55 1.62 9.35 -0.19
N LEU A 56 0.59 8.83 0.51
CA LEU A 56 -0.75 8.71 -0.05
C LEU A 56 -1.41 10.08 -0.25
N ARG A 57 -1.14 11.05 0.61
CA ARG A 57 -1.58 12.44 0.40
C ARG A 57 -0.96 13.00 -0.87
N ASP A 58 0.34 12.78 -1.08
CA ASP A 58 1.04 13.27 -2.25
C ASP A 58 0.53 12.61 -3.54
N GLU A 59 0.05 11.37 -3.45
CA GLU A 59 -0.62 10.68 -4.55
C GLU A 59 -2.05 11.17 -4.80
N GLY A 60 -2.63 11.95 -3.90
CA GLY A 60 -4.01 12.41 -4.00
C GLY A 60 -5.05 11.43 -3.48
N VAL A 61 -4.63 10.35 -2.82
CA VAL A 61 -5.55 9.34 -2.24
C VAL A 61 -6.15 9.83 -0.94
N LEU A 62 -5.33 10.48 -0.12
CA LEU A 62 -5.73 11.00 1.19
C LEU A 62 -5.64 12.52 1.25
N GLU A 63 -6.41 13.09 2.15
CA GLU A 63 -6.41 14.52 2.43
C GLU A 63 -6.19 14.71 3.92
N PHE A 64 -5.28 15.64 4.25
CA PHE A 64 -5.03 16.05 5.63
C PHE A 64 -5.80 17.33 5.89
N ARG A 65 -6.69 17.30 6.87
CA ARG A 65 -7.44 18.48 7.27
C ARG A 65 -7.12 18.84 8.70
N ARG A 66 -6.70 20.07 8.90
CA ARG A 66 -6.38 20.59 10.22
C ARG A 66 -7.60 20.46 11.14
N GLY A 67 -7.41 19.79 12.29
CA GLY A 67 -8.48 19.57 13.26
C GLY A 67 -9.44 18.44 12.91
N ARG A 68 -9.31 17.83 11.71
CA ARG A 68 -10.18 16.73 11.26
C ARG A 68 -9.43 15.46 10.92
N GLY A 69 -8.10 15.48 10.98
CA GLY A 69 -7.28 14.31 10.71
C GLY A 69 -7.16 13.99 9.23
N VAL A 70 -7.10 12.71 8.93
CA VAL A 70 -6.86 12.19 7.58
C VAL A 70 -8.12 11.52 7.05
N SER A 71 -8.53 11.85 5.85
CA SER A 71 -9.70 11.27 5.21
C SER A 71 -9.42 10.89 3.77
N VAL A 72 -10.28 10.03 3.21
CA VAL A 72 -10.14 9.54 1.84
C VAL A 72 -10.59 10.63 0.86
N LEU A 73 -9.67 11.07 0.00
CA LEU A 73 -9.93 12.08 -1.01
C LEU A 73 -10.37 11.47 -2.34
N SER A 74 -9.72 10.38 -2.75
CA SER A 74 -10.04 9.70 -4.00
C SER A 74 -9.73 8.21 -3.89
N ARG A 75 -10.40 7.40 -4.73
CA ARG A 75 -10.08 5.97 -4.82
C ARG A 75 -8.93 5.74 -5.78
N PRO A 76 -7.95 4.90 -5.41
CA PRO A 76 -6.91 4.51 -6.33
C PRO A 76 -7.50 3.77 -7.53
N ASP A 77 -6.89 3.94 -8.68
CA ASP A 77 -7.18 3.14 -9.86
C ASP A 77 -6.84 1.67 -9.53
N PRO A 78 -7.74 0.70 -9.79
CA PRO A 78 -7.43 -0.72 -9.63
C PRO A 78 -6.14 -1.14 -10.33
N ARG A 79 -5.82 -0.54 -11.45
CA ARG A 79 -4.55 -0.78 -12.15
C ARG A 79 -3.35 -0.45 -11.27
N SER A 80 -3.39 0.68 -10.56
CA SER A 80 -2.31 1.08 -9.64
C SER A 80 -2.10 0.05 -8.54
N VAL A 81 -3.18 -0.52 -8.00
CA VAL A 81 -3.11 -1.56 -6.98
C VAL A 81 -2.42 -2.82 -7.53
N ILE A 82 -2.80 -3.22 -8.74
CA ILE A 82 -2.21 -4.39 -9.41
C ILE A 82 -0.73 -4.15 -9.71
N GLU A 83 -0.38 -2.96 -10.20
CA GLU A 83 1.00 -2.60 -10.50
C GLU A 83 1.90 -2.69 -9.25
N GLU A 84 1.41 -2.22 -8.10
CA GLU A 84 2.15 -2.33 -6.84
C GLU A 84 2.38 -3.77 -6.44
N LYS A 85 1.37 -4.62 -6.58
CA LYS A 85 1.50 -6.06 -6.29
C LYS A 85 2.51 -6.72 -7.23
N LEU A 86 2.51 -6.32 -8.50
CA LEU A 86 3.47 -6.84 -9.47
C LEU A 86 4.89 -6.42 -9.14
N ARG A 87 5.12 -5.17 -8.74
CA ARG A 87 6.45 -4.72 -8.32
C ARG A 87 6.97 -5.53 -7.14
N ALA A 88 6.13 -5.76 -6.14
CA ALA A 88 6.48 -6.57 -5.00
C ALA A 88 6.81 -8.01 -5.40
N LEU A 89 5.99 -8.59 -6.27
CA LEU A 89 6.21 -9.94 -6.77
C LEU A 89 7.52 -10.06 -7.55
N LEU A 90 7.79 -9.11 -8.43
CA LEU A 90 9.02 -9.11 -9.23
C LEU A 90 10.26 -8.96 -8.35
N SER A 91 10.18 -8.14 -7.31
CA SER A 91 11.26 -7.99 -6.33
C SER A 91 11.54 -9.31 -5.62
N GLU A 92 10.50 -9.98 -5.15
CA GLU A 92 10.61 -11.27 -4.47
C GLU A 92 11.14 -12.35 -5.42
N ALA A 93 10.59 -12.42 -6.63
CA ALA A 93 11.01 -13.40 -7.63
C ALA A 93 12.51 -13.26 -7.97
N GLY A 94 12.99 -12.01 -8.00
CA GLY A 94 14.41 -11.73 -8.24
C GLY A 94 15.34 -12.34 -7.20
N GLN A 95 14.88 -12.48 -5.95
CA GLN A 95 15.65 -13.13 -4.89
C GLN A 95 15.85 -14.62 -5.16
N TYR A 96 14.93 -15.23 -5.86
CA TYR A 96 15.02 -16.65 -6.24
C TYR A 96 15.68 -16.85 -7.62
N GLY A 97 16.25 -15.78 -8.18
CA GLY A 97 16.90 -15.82 -9.46
C GLY A 97 15.97 -15.77 -10.66
N TYR A 98 14.69 -15.49 -10.46
CA TYR A 98 13.72 -15.38 -11.53
C TYR A 98 13.84 -14.02 -12.22
N ARG A 99 13.84 -14.03 -13.55
CA ARG A 99 13.80 -12.82 -14.38
C ARG A 99 12.35 -12.49 -14.74
N HIS A 100 12.12 -11.31 -15.26
CA HIS A 100 10.77 -10.90 -15.69
C HIS A 100 10.16 -11.90 -16.67
N ASP A 101 10.95 -12.39 -17.63
CA ASP A 101 10.48 -13.38 -18.61
C ASP A 101 10.06 -14.69 -17.96
N ASP A 102 10.76 -15.11 -16.91
CA ASP A 102 10.43 -16.32 -16.16
C ASP A 102 9.09 -16.16 -15.47
N VAL A 103 8.83 -14.98 -14.91
CA VAL A 103 7.55 -14.68 -14.26
C VAL A 103 6.41 -14.66 -15.27
N ILE A 104 6.64 -14.10 -16.46
CA ILE A 104 5.66 -14.09 -17.55
C ILE A 104 5.29 -15.53 -17.94
N GLU A 105 6.28 -16.41 -18.05
CA GLU A 105 6.03 -17.83 -18.34
C GLU A 105 5.18 -18.50 -17.27
N LEU A 106 5.49 -18.24 -15.99
CA LEU A 106 4.68 -18.77 -14.88
C LEU A 106 3.23 -18.30 -14.97
N ILE A 107 3.02 -17.04 -15.34
CA ILE A 107 1.66 -16.51 -15.51
C ILE A 107 0.92 -17.30 -16.58
N ARG A 108 1.57 -17.59 -17.70
CA ARG A 108 0.98 -18.37 -18.79
C ARG A 108 0.66 -19.80 -18.37
N GLU A 109 1.55 -20.42 -17.59
CA GLU A 109 1.35 -21.79 -17.11
C GLU A 109 0.20 -21.91 -16.12
N ILE A 110 0.05 -20.92 -15.25
CA ILE A 110 -1.01 -20.88 -14.22
C ILE A 110 -2.38 -20.59 -14.84
N SER A 111 -2.40 -19.74 -15.86
CA SER A 111 -3.66 -19.43 -16.55
C SER A 111 -4.02 -20.52 -17.57
#